data_69768305112665bf1dd2f62dc7137c86
#
_entry.id   69768305112665bf1dd2f62dc7137c86
#
_cell.length_a   1.000
_cell.length_b   1.000
_cell.length_c   1.000
_cell.angle_alpha   90.00
_cell.angle_beta   90.00
_cell.angle_gamma   90.00
#
_symmetry.space_group_name_H-M   'P 1'
#
loop_
_entity.id
_entity.type
_entity.pdbx_description
1 polymer ?
#
loop_
_entity_poly.entity_id
_entity_poly.type
_entity_poly.pdbx_seq_one_letter_code
_entity_poly.pdbx_strand_id
1 'polypeptide(L)'
;MPKAIDAIGKSAMKTFMKRDDKAIVLTSKEDIRNVFPVGGKDWVSKLTPADVKGAKVEDKGGEYQITLTFGTEVNPSDEKGYAAAFGVLTADVVNFDYPGLSLTDQKFTYYNGTIVARFSKTTGNLVYAHYDYPVIIELTAHLLGSNTRVKVGMTTINDFSVKY
;
A
#
# COMPACT_ATOMS: atom_id res chain seq x y z
N MET A 1 26.00 -12.83 9.51
CA MET A 1 25.75 -11.55 8.81
C MET A 1 26.59 -10.47 9.48
N PRO A 2 27.24 -9.57 8.74
CA PRO A 2 27.93 -8.43 9.35
C PRO A 2 26.92 -7.62 10.17
N LYS A 3 27.27 -7.24 11.40
CA LYS A 3 26.42 -6.46 12.32
C LYS A 3 25.85 -5.17 11.71
N ALA A 4 26.56 -4.61 10.72
CA ALA A 4 26.13 -3.41 10.01
C ALA A 4 24.88 -3.66 9.14
N ILE A 5 24.79 -4.79 8.44
CA ILE A 5 23.60 -5.14 7.61
C ILE A 5 22.37 -5.36 8.50
N ASP A 6 22.55 -6.00 9.65
CA ASP A 6 21.47 -6.19 10.63
C ASP A 6 20.96 -4.85 11.20
N ALA A 7 21.86 -3.91 11.48
CA ALA A 7 21.51 -2.58 11.98
C ALA A 7 20.78 -1.74 10.92
N ILE A 8 21.22 -1.79 9.65
CA ILE A 8 20.56 -1.10 8.53
C ILE A 8 19.20 -1.73 8.27
N GLY A 9 19.09 -3.05 8.25
CA GLY A 9 17.83 -3.77 8.10
C GLY A 9 16.83 -3.39 9.20
N LYS A 10 17.25 -3.35 10.46
CA LYS A 10 16.41 -2.91 11.58
C LYS A 10 16.01 -1.44 11.50
N SER A 11 16.91 -0.57 11.03
CA SER A 11 16.59 0.86 10.85
C SER A 11 15.59 1.09 9.71
N ALA A 12 15.82 0.43 8.57
CA ALA A 12 14.89 0.47 7.45
C ALA A 12 13.51 -0.09 7.85
N MET A 13 13.48 -1.26 8.52
CA MET A 13 12.23 -1.82 9.03
C MET A 13 11.50 -0.87 9.98
N LYS A 14 12.19 -0.18 10.88
CA LYS A 14 11.56 0.83 11.75
C LYS A 14 10.92 1.98 10.98
N THR A 15 11.49 2.38 9.87
CA THR A 15 10.96 3.45 9.02
C THR A 15 9.73 3.00 8.25
N PHE A 16 9.73 1.75 7.75
CA PHE A 16 8.61 1.17 7.00
C PHE A 16 7.50 0.59 7.88
N MET A 17 7.83 0.19 9.13
CA MET A 17 6.88 -0.40 10.09
C MET A 17 6.39 0.66 11.10
N LYS A 18 6.25 1.91 10.70
CA LYS A 18 5.52 2.89 11.53
C LYS A 18 4.08 2.43 11.68
N ARG A 19 3.77 1.95 12.86
CA ARG A 19 2.40 1.66 13.27
C ARG A 19 1.89 2.87 14.02
N ASP A 20 1.01 3.61 13.38
CA ASP A 20 0.23 4.66 14.06
C ASP A 20 -1.02 3.99 14.65
N ASP A 21 -0.93 3.61 15.94
CA ASP A 21 -2.07 3.04 16.68
C ASP A 21 -3.09 4.11 17.10
N LYS A 22 -2.87 5.37 16.73
CA LYS A 22 -3.77 6.49 17.07
C LYS A 22 -4.48 6.99 15.83
N ALA A 23 -5.81 7.08 15.92
CA ALA A 23 -6.59 7.73 14.88
C ALA A 23 -6.17 9.20 14.74
N ILE A 24 -5.91 9.63 13.50
CA ILE A 24 -5.63 11.03 13.15
C ILE A 24 -6.92 11.60 12.56
N VAL A 25 -7.35 12.77 13.05
CA VAL A 25 -8.48 13.49 12.49
C VAL A 25 -7.95 14.54 11.51
N LEU A 26 -8.34 14.42 10.25
CA LEU A 26 -7.99 15.35 9.18
C LEU A 26 -9.21 16.18 8.83
N THR A 27 -9.08 17.51 8.85
CA THR A 27 -10.18 18.45 8.59
C THR A 27 -9.93 19.36 7.39
N SER A 28 -8.67 19.59 7.02
CA SER A 28 -8.36 20.38 5.83
C SER A 28 -8.43 19.53 4.57
N LYS A 29 -8.86 20.16 3.46
CA LYS A 29 -8.90 19.49 2.15
C LYS A 29 -7.52 19.01 1.71
N GLU A 30 -6.48 19.76 2.00
CA GLU A 30 -5.11 19.46 1.65
C GLU A 30 -4.59 18.24 2.43
N ASP A 31 -4.80 18.21 3.74
CA ASP A 31 -4.38 17.07 4.57
C ASP A 31 -5.11 15.79 4.15
N ILE A 32 -6.41 15.89 3.86
CA ILE A 32 -7.20 14.74 3.37
C ILE A 32 -6.63 14.23 2.04
N ARG A 33 -6.34 15.10 1.07
CA ARG A 33 -5.76 14.71 -0.24
C ARG A 33 -4.40 14.05 -0.10
N ASN A 34 -3.60 14.45 0.88
CA ASN A 34 -2.29 13.87 1.13
C ASN A 34 -2.35 12.44 1.68
N VAL A 35 -3.51 12.00 2.15
CA VAL A 35 -3.68 10.70 2.80
C VAL A 35 -4.70 9.82 2.06
N PHE A 36 -5.79 10.41 1.55
CA PHE A 36 -6.93 9.67 1.01
C PHE A 36 -7.31 10.13 -0.40
N PRO A 37 -7.73 9.23 -1.29
CA PRO A 37 -7.80 7.78 -1.19
C PRO A 37 -6.42 7.11 -1.28
N VAL A 38 -5.47 7.76 -1.93
CA VAL A 38 -4.10 7.31 -2.09
C VAL A 38 -3.18 8.52 -1.92
N GLY A 39 -2.39 8.52 -0.87
CA GLY A 39 -1.61 9.68 -0.42
C GLY A 39 -0.88 10.44 -1.52
N GLY A 40 -1.16 11.74 -1.60
CA GLY A 40 -0.46 12.71 -2.46
C GLY A 40 -0.74 12.61 -3.96
N LYS A 41 -1.72 11.83 -4.40
CA LYS A 41 -2.03 11.69 -5.83
C LYS A 41 -3.39 12.30 -6.18
N ASP A 42 -3.45 13.09 -7.26
CA ASP A 42 -4.71 13.47 -7.92
C ASP A 42 -5.20 12.25 -8.71
N TRP A 43 -6.16 11.56 -8.13
CA TRP A 43 -6.46 10.22 -8.54
C TRP A 43 -7.73 10.13 -9.37
N VAL A 44 -7.58 9.76 -10.62
CA VAL A 44 -8.66 9.17 -11.39
C VAL A 44 -8.35 7.68 -11.51
N SER A 45 -9.17 6.83 -10.90
CA SER A 45 -8.93 5.38 -10.94
C SER A 45 -8.88 4.89 -12.39
N LYS A 46 -7.82 4.21 -12.75
CA LYS A 46 -7.65 3.52 -14.02
C LYS A 46 -7.91 2.01 -13.90
N LEU A 47 -8.48 1.58 -12.76
CA LEU A 47 -8.87 0.19 -12.56
C LEU A 47 -9.89 -0.25 -13.59
N THR A 48 -9.64 -1.41 -14.14
CA THR A 48 -10.56 -2.12 -15.03
C THR A 48 -11.10 -3.38 -14.36
N PRO A 49 -12.18 -3.98 -14.84
CA PRO A 49 -12.66 -5.26 -14.32
C PRO A 49 -11.61 -6.39 -14.38
N ALA A 50 -10.63 -6.30 -15.29
CA ALA A 50 -9.56 -7.29 -15.41
C ALA A 50 -8.53 -7.22 -14.26
N ASP A 51 -8.42 -6.07 -13.59
CA ASP A 51 -7.51 -5.88 -12.44
C ASP A 51 -8.07 -6.46 -11.15
N VAL A 52 -9.39 -6.73 -11.12
CA VAL A 52 -10.11 -7.19 -9.93
C VAL A 52 -10.39 -8.68 -10.03
N LYS A 53 -9.93 -9.46 -9.05
CA LYS A 53 -10.18 -10.90 -8.98
C LYS A 53 -11.64 -11.22 -8.60
N GLY A 54 -12.25 -10.37 -7.78
CA GLY A 54 -13.64 -10.52 -7.34
C GLY A 54 -14.20 -9.24 -6.77
N ALA A 55 -15.51 -9.08 -6.95
CA ALA A 55 -16.28 -7.98 -6.40
C ALA A 55 -17.55 -8.51 -5.74
N LYS A 56 -17.91 -7.94 -4.60
CA LYS A 56 -19.13 -8.26 -3.85
C LYS A 56 -19.78 -6.98 -3.38
N VAL A 57 -21.11 -6.92 -3.48
CA VAL A 57 -21.92 -5.85 -2.90
C VAL A 57 -22.85 -6.46 -1.85
N GLU A 58 -22.90 -5.85 -0.68
CA GLU A 58 -23.76 -6.28 0.43
C GLU A 58 -24.61 -5.10 0.92
N ASP A 59 -25.85 -5.40 1.24
CA ASP A 59 -26.74 -4.49 1.95
C ASP A 59 -26.45 -4.56 3.45
N LYS A 60 -26.05 -3.43 4.05
CA LYS A 60 -25.79 -3.30 5.49
C LYS A 60 -26.81 -2.36 6.17
N GLY A 61 -28.07 -2.45 5.76
CA GLY A 61 -29.13 -1.60 6.28
C GLY A 61 -29.10 -0.19 5.67
N GLY A 62 -28.53 0.80 6.35
CA GLY A 62 -28.40 2.17 5.85
C GLY A 62 -27.28 2.38 4.86
N GLU A 63 -26.43 1.39 4.58
CA GLU A 63 -25.25 1.47 3.76
C GLU A 63 -25.19 0.34 2.72
N TYR A 64 -24.53 0.57 1.59
CA TYR A 64 -23.99 -0.48 0.74
C TYR A 64 -22.51 -0.69 1.07
N GLN A 65 -22.11 -1.94 1.24
CA GLN A 65 -20.71 -2.31 1.34
C GLN A 65 -20.27 -2.96 0.03
N ILE A 66 -19.21 -2.40 -0.55
CA ILE A 66 -18.53 -2.94 -1.73
C ILE A 66 -17.21 -3.54 -1.25
N THR A 67 -16.95 -4.79 -1.59
CA THR A 67 -15.68 -5.45 -1.34
C THR A 67 -15.05 -5.82 -2.67
N LEU A 68 -13.82 -5.35 -2.91
CA LEU A 68 -13.00 -5.74 -4.06
C LEU A 68 -11.85 -6.61 -3.56
N THR A 69 -11.55 -7.69 -4.26
CA THR A 69 -10.40 -8.55 -3.98
C THR A 69 -9.47 -8.60 -5.19
N PHE A 70 -8.17 -8.60 -4.92
CA PHE A 70 -7.12 -8.57 -5.93
C PHE A 70 -6.34 -9.88 -5.92
N GLY A 71 -5.83 -10.27 -7.07
CA GLY A 71 -4.97 -11.44 -7.23
C GLY A 71 -3.55 -11.20 -6.74
N THR A 72 -2.61 -11.94 -7.32
CA THR A 72 -1.17 -11.70 -7.13
C THR A 72 -0.65 -10.90 -8.30
N GLU A 73 0.16 -9.88 -8.00
CA GLU A 73 0.83 -9.06 -9.01
C GLU A 73 2.29 -8.86 -8.61
N VAL A 74 3.18 -8.94 -9.60
CA VAL A 74 4.62 -8.76 -9.41
C VAL A 74 5.05 -7.48 -10.11
N ASN A 75 5.75 -6.60 -9.38
CA ASN A 75 6.23 -5.32 -9.87
C ASN A 75 5.13 -4.52 -10.58
N PRO A 76 4.05 -4.12 -9.88
CA PRO A 76 2.96 -3.37 -10.47
C PRO A 76 3.47 -2.08 -11.13
N SER A 77 2.82 -1.67 -12.21
CA SER A 77 3.08 -0.41 -12.88
C SER A 77 2.17 0.70 -12.35
N ASP A 78 2.60 1.96 -12.48
CA ASP A 78 1.95 3.14 -11.87
C ASP A 78 0.44 3.33 -12.18
N GLU A 79 -0.11 2.68 -13.18
CA GLU A 79 -1.46 2.97 -13.64
C GLU A 79 -2.43 1.79 -13.57
N LYS A 80 -1.97 0.62 -13.18
CA LYS A 80 -2.76 -0.63 -13.21
C LYS A 80 -2.67 -1.41 -11.91
N GLY A 81 -3.60 -2.34 -11.73
CA GLY A 81 -3.60 -3.32 -10.66
C GLY A 81 -3.39 -2.72 -9.26
N TYR A 82 -2.42 -3.23 -8.53
CA TYR A 82 -2.12 -2.77 -7.17
C TYR A 82 -1.66 -1.32 -7.10
N ALA A 83 -0.88 -0.83 -8.07
CA ALA A 83 -0.46 0.56 -8.09
C ALA A 83 -1.67 1.49 -8.26
N ALA A 84 -2.60 1.15 -9.14
CA ALA A 84 -3.84 1.90 -9.33
C ALA A 84 -4.80 1.79 -8.14
N ALA A 85 -4.90 0.64 -7.49
CA ALA A 85 -5.85 0.40 -6.40
C ALA A 85 -5.40 0.98 -5.06
N PHE A 86 -4.11 0.87 -4.74
CA PHE A 86 -3.57 1.12 -3.41
C PHE A 86 -2.44 2.16 -3.39
N GLY A 87 -1.97 2.63 -4.56
CA GLY A 87 -0.83 3.53 -4.64
C GLY A 87 0.47 2.93 -4.12
N VAL A 88 0.64 1.63 -4.31
CA VAL A 88 1.79 0.90 -3.79
C VAL A 88 3.10 1.31 -4.44
N LEU A 89 4.21 0.96 -3.80
CA LEU A 89 5.55 1.15 -4.35
C LEU A 89 5.75 0.28 -5.60
N THR A 90 6.30 0.88 -6.62
CA THR A 90 6.77 0.18 -7.82
C THR A 90 8.28 -0.05 -7.73
N ALA A 91 8.81 -1.01 -8.47
CA ALA A 91 10.22 -1.40 -8.38
C ALA A 91 11.21 -0.24 -8.68
N ASP A 92 10.76 0.77 -9.42
CA ASP A 92 11.59 1.90 -9.84
C ASP A 92 11.81 2.97 -8.74
N VAL A 93 11.12 2.85 -7.61
CA VAL A 93 11.05 3.92 -6.58
C VAL A 93 11.95 3.66 -5.37
N VAL A 94 12.45 2.44 -5.15
CA VAL A 94 13.21 2.14 -3.94
C VAL A 94 14.71 2.34 -4.17
N ASN A 95 15.13 3.61 -4.16
CA ASN A 95 16.52 3.99 -4.01
C ASN A 95 16.75 4.49 -2.58
N PHE A 96 17.57 3.80 -1.82
CA PHE A 96 18.06 4.31 -0.55
C PHE A 96 19.34 5.09 -0.80
N ASP A 97 19.30 6.39 -0.53
CA ASP A 97 20.51 7.23 -0.56
C ASP A 97 21.30 7.00 0.74
N TYR A 98 22.05 5.90 0.76
CA TYR A 98 22.98 5.60 1.85
C TYR A 98 24.37 5.35 1.24
N PRO A 99 25.41 6.06 1.69
CA PRO A 99 26.76 5.93 1.14
C PRO A 99 27.25 4.47 1.16
N GLY A 100 27.59 3.94 0.00
CA GLY A 100 28.10 2.57 -0.17
C GLY A 100 27.04 1.48 -0.15
N LEU A 101 25.75 1.80 -0.09
CA LEU A 101 24.65 0.86 -0.26
C LEU A 101 24.02 1.04 -1.65
N SER A 102 23.88 -0.05 -2.39
CA SER A 102 23.04 -0.09 -3.57
C SER A 102 22.09 -1.29 -3.52
N LEU A 103 20.93 -1.17 -4.12
CA LEU A 103 19.91 -2.22 -4.17
C LEU A 103 19.69 -2.63 -5.63
N THR A 104 19.70 -3.94 -5.87
CA THR A 104 19.42 -4.54 -7.18
C THR A 104 18.40 -5.66 -7.07
N ASP A 105 17.98 -6.20 -8.19
CA ASP A 105 17.08 -7.36 -8.30
C ASP A 105 15.80 -7.18 -7.47
N GLN A 106 15.27 -5.95 -7.45
CA GLN A 106 14.09 -5.62 -6.67
C GLN A 106 12.85 -6.28 -7.25
N LYS A 107 12.15 -7.03 -6.41
CA LYS A 107 10.91 -7.70 -6.75
C LYS A 107 9.89 -7.50 -5.65
N PHE A 108 8.79 -6.86 -6.00
CA PHE A 108 7.62 -6.64 -5.13
C PHE A 108 6.51 -7.57 -5.56
N THR A 109 6.10 -8.47 -4.69
CA THR A 109 4.98 -9.40 -4.94
C THR A 109 3.85 -9.03 -4.01
N TYR A 110 2.81 -8.37 -4.54
CA TYR A 110 1.57 -8.08 -3.85
C TYR A 110 0.59 -9.22 -4.05
N TYR A 111 -0.20 -9.55 -3.03
CA TYR A 111 -1.14 -10.67 -3.11
C TYR A 111 -2.31 -10.49 -2.15
N ASN A 112 -3.47 -11.07 -2.49
CA ASN A 112 -4.68 -11.08 -1.67
C ASN A 112 -5.10 -9.70 -1.14
N GLY A 113 -4.84 -8.64 -1.91
CA GLY A 113 -5.27 -7.30 -1.54
C GLY A 113 -6.79 -7.20 -1.48
N THR A 114 -7.29 -6.41 -0.55
CA THR A 114 -8.71 -6.19 -0.34
C THR A 114 -9.01 -4.72 -0.13
N ILE A 115 -10.03 -4.22 -0.82
CA ILE A 115 -10.64 -2.91 -0.55
C ILE A 115 -12.07 -3.15 -0.08
N VAL A 116 -12.43 -2.58 1.06
CA VAL A 116 -13.83 -2.51 1.52
C VAL A 116 -14.23 -1.05 1.56
N ALA A 117 -15.30 -0.69 0.86
CA ALA A 117 -15.86 0.66 0.89
C ALA A 117 -17.34 0.61 1.26
N ARG A 118 -17.78 1.53 2.14
CA ARG A 118 -19.17 1.67 2.51
C ARG A 118 -19.72 3.03 2.10
N PHE A 119 -20.89 3.02 1.51
CA PHE A 119 -21.58 4.20 0.98
C PHE A 119 -22.95 4.32 1.63
N SER A 120 -23.28 5.51 2.11
CA SER A 120 -24.61 5.82 2.61
C SER A 120 -25.66 5.65 1.50
N LYS A 121 -26.74 4.91 1.74
CA LYS A 121 -27.84 4.75 0.79
C LYS A 121 -28.62 6.06 0.57
N THR A 122 -28.65 6.91 1.59
CA THR A 122 -29.41 8.16 1.55
C THR A 122 -28.72 9.23 0.73
N THR A 123 -27.38 9.34 0.88
CA THR A 123 -26.61 10.44 0.28
C THR A 123 -25.70 9.99 -0.87
N GLY A 124 -25.42 8.68 -0.98
CA GLY A 124 -24.42 8.15 -1.90
C GLY A 124 -22.98 8.42 -1.47
N ASN A 125 -22.78 9.09 -0.33
CA ASN A 125 -21.44 9.46 0.12
C ASN A 125 -20.68 8.27 0.69
N LEU A 126 -19.35 8.23 0.47
CA LEU A 126 -18.46 7.28 1.11
C LEU A 126 -18.39 7.59 2.60
N VAL A 127 -18.65 6.61 3.46
CA VAL A 127 -18.61 6.76 4.92
C VAL A 127 -17.46 5.97 5.57
N TYR A 128 -16.95 4.96 4.87
CA TYR A 128 -15.84 4.14 5.36
C TYR A 128 -15.07 3.54 4.19
N ALA A 129 -13.75 3.45 4.34
CA ALA A 129 -12.88 2.68 3.46
C ALA A 129 -11.82 1.95 4.28
N HIS A 130 -11.54 0.71 3.88
CA HIS A 130 -10.50 -0.15 4.44
C HIS A 130 -9.67 -0.70 3.31
N TYR A 131 -8.36 -0.57 3.43
CA TYR A 131 -7.38 -1.14 2.50
C TYR A 131 -6.50 -2.11 3.27
N ASP A 132 -6.39 -3.33 2.77
CA ASP A 132 -5.51 -4.38 3.29
C ASP A 132 -4.77 -5.02 2.11
N TYR A 133 -3.44 -4.93 2.13
CA TYR A 133 -2.63 -5.55 1.09
C TYR A 133 -1.27 -6.00 1.63
N PRO A 134 -1.02 -7.32 1.62
CA PRO A 134 0.29 -7.86 1.92
C PRO A 134 1.23 -7.77 0.72
N VAL A 135 2.53 -7.63 1.01
CA VAL A 135 3.60 -7.62 0.03
C VAL A 135 4.80 -8.43 0.50
N ILE A 136 5.43 -9.13 -0.41
CA ILE A 136 6.76 -9.71 -0.25
C ILE A 136 7.73 -8.89 -1.08
N ILE A 137 8.75 -8.36 -0.44
CA ILE A 137 9.85 -7.61 -1.07
C ILE A 137 11.08 -8.49 -1.07
N GLU A 138 11.62 -8.75 -2.25
CA GLU A 138 12.87 -9.47 -2.46
C GLU A 138 13.85 -8.52 -3.16
N LEU A 139 15.08 -8.45 -2.68
CA LEU A 139 16.11 -7.60 -3.29
C LEU A 139 17.53 -8.10 -2.94
N THR A 140 18.51 -7.63 -3.70
CA THR A 140 19.93 -7.81 -3.38
C THR A 140 20.49 -6.49 -2.86
N ALA A 141 21.01 -6.48 -1.63
CA ALA A 141 21.71 -5.35 -1.04
C ALA A 141 23.21 -5.51 -1.25
N HIS A 142 23.86 -4.51 -1.83
CA HIS A 142 25.31 -4.41 -2.01
C HIS A 142 25.82 -3.37 -1.02
N LEU A 143 26.64 -3.79 -0.06
CA LEU A 143 27.22 -2.92 0.95
C LEU A 143 28.72 -3.23 1.13
N LEU A 144 29.58 -2.24 0.85
CA LEU A 144 31.03 -2.33 1.04
C LEU A 144 31.66 -3.62 0.46
N GLY A 145 31.26 -3.98 -0.76
CA GLY A 145 31.75 -5.17 -1.47
C GLY A 145 31.10 -6.50 -1.08
N SER A 146 30.13 -6.48 -0.17
CA SER A 146 29.34 -7.66 0.20
C SER A 146 27.96 -7.64 -0.41
N ASN A 147 27.48 -8.77 -0.92
CA ASN A 147 26.14 -8.94 -1.49
C ASN A 147 25.27 -9.77 -0.55
N THR A 148 24.09 -9.29 -0.24
CA THR A 148 23.16 -10.02 0.64
C THR A 148 21.76 -10.01 0.00
N ARG A 149 21.18 -11.19 -0.17
CA ARG A 149 19.77 -11.32 -0.54
C ARG A 149 18.90 -11.05 0.67
N VAL A 150 17.93 -10.18 0.51
CA VAL A 150 16.95 -9.78 1.53
C VAL A 150 15.57 -10.15 1.06
N LYS A 151 14.77 -10.74 1.95
CA LYS A 151 13.37 -11.03 1.73
C LYS A 151 12.57 -10.58 2.95
N VAL A 152 11.61 -9.68 2.74
CA VAL A 152 10.76 -9.12 3.80
C VAL A 152 9.31 -9.28 3.39
N GLY A 153 8.47 -9.75 4.31
CA GLY A 153 7.01 -9.74 4.19
C GLY A 153 6.43 -8.67 5.09
N MET A 154 5.48 -7.89 4.58
CA MET A 154 4.74 -6.89 5.35
C MET A 154 3.30 -6.82 4.86
N THR A 155 2.41 -6.31 5.72
CA THR A 155 1.02 -6.02 5.37
C THR A 155 0.75 -4.56 5.69
N THR A 156 0.17 -3.85 4.75
CA THR A 156 -0.33 -2.48 4.97
C THR A 156 -1.83 -2.54 5.20
N ILE A 157 -2.28 -1.93 6.28
CA ILE A 157 -3.69 -1.81 6.64
C ILE A 157 -3.99 -0.33 6.87
N ASN A 158 -4.98 0.19 6.16
CA ASN A 158 -5.45 1.57 6.34
C ASN A 158 -6.96 1.57 6.53
N ASP A 159 -7.42 2.25 7.57
CA ASP A 159 -8.83 2.45 7.89
C ASP A 159 -9.18 3.93 7.84
N PHE A 160 -10.21 4.28 7.10
CA PHE A 160 -10.71 5.63 6.95
C PHE A 160 -12.20 5.70 7.31
N SER A 161 -12.56 6.60 8.21
CA SER A 161 -13.95 6.97 8.49
C SER A 161 -14.17 8.40 8.03
N VAL A 162 -15.17 8.62 7.18
CA VAL A 162 -15.47 9.91 6.58
C VAL A 162 -16.76 10.47 7.18
N LYS A 163 -16.71 11.74 7.63
CA LYS A 163 -17.88 12.49 8.11
C LYS A 163 -18.04 13.74 7.27
N TYR A 164 -19.27 14.05 6.90
CA TYR A 164 -19.66 15.19 6.09
C TYR A 164 -20.39 16.23 6.93
#